data_9edcdf501a3f91e8ae684fbc36a77204
#
_entry.id   9edcdf501a3f91e8ae684fbc36a77204
#
_cell.length_a   1.000
_cell.length_b   1.000
_cell.length_c   1.000
_cell.angle_alpha   90.00
_cell.angle_beta   90.00
_cell.angle_gamma   90.00
#
_symmetry.space_group_name_H-M   'P 1'
#
loop_
_entity.id
_entity.type
_entity.pdbx_description
1 polymer ?
#
loop_
_entity_poly.entity_id
_entity_poly.type
_entity_poly.pdbx_seq_one_letter_code
_entity_poly.pdbx_strand_id
1 'polypeptide(L)'
;GKSPVYYANARLGNALADYIVQNHFDGVVTTHLYPAETLTWMKQKGLLTIPCVAIATDYACIPFWEETNCDDYVIPHKDLIPEFASYGISKEKLLPLGIPVRPAFSRPASKEDVRRHLGLPEDAPLFLVMSGSMGFGKVHLLAHELVSRLKNGEQVVIICGNNKKRARSLRLQFHKNSNVHVVGFTRHVAEY
;
A
#
# COMPACT_ATOMS: atom_id res chain seq x y z
N GLY A 1 28.06 -9.11 -5.14
CA GLY A 1 27.30 -10.34 -4.79
C GLY A 1 25.94 -9.97 -4.26
N LYS A 2 25.00 -10.90 -4.20
CA LYS A 2 23.67 -10.67 -3.65
C LYS A 2 23.72 -10.56 -2.12
N SER A 3 22.76 -9.86 -1.55
CA SER A 3 22.65 -9.66 -0.09
C SER A 3 22.26 -10.93 0.67
N PRO A 4 22.46 -11.01 1.99
CA PRO A 4 21.90 -12.07 2.82
C PRO A 4 20.38 -12.18 2.74
N VAL A 5 19.68 -11.04 2.51
CA VAL A 5 18.22 -10.98 2.35
C VAL A 5 17.79 -11.76 1.13
N TYR A 6 18.49 -11.59 -0.01
CA TYR A 6 18.25 -12.36 -1.22
C TYR A 6 18.32 -13.87 -0.98
N TYR A 7 19.37 -14.36 -0.31
CA TYR A 7 19.54 -15.79 -0.04
C TYR A 7 18.51 -16.32 0.98
N ALA A 8 18.08 -15.50 1.91
CA ALA A 8 17.02 -15.88 2.84
C ALA A 8 15.69 -16.09 2.10
N ASN A 9 15.35 -15.19 1.18
CA ASN A 9 14.14 -15.28 0.36
C ASN A 9 14.20 -16.44 -0.66
N ALA A 10 15.39 -16.75 -1.19
CA ALA A 10 15.62 -17.86 -2.12
C ALA A 10 15.22 -19.25 -1.55
N ARG A 11 15.23 -19.42 -0.21
CA ARG A 11 14.85 -20.68 0.43
C ARG A 11 13.43 -21.14 0.11
N LEU A 12 12.53 -20.24 -0.23
CA LEU A 12 11.16 -20.55 -0.60
C LEU A 12 11.00 -20.92 -2.08
N GLY A 13 12.04 -20.73 -2.89
CA GLY A 13 11.97 -20.85 -4.36
C GLY A 13 11.51 -22.22 -4.86
N ASN A 14 12.01 -23.33 -4.29
CA ASN A 14 11.59 -24.66 -4.71
C ASN A 14 10.11 -24.92 -4.42
N ALA A 15 9.65 -24.61 -3.20
CA ALA A 15 8.25 -24.80 -2.82
C ALA A 15 7.31 -23.92 -3.66
N LEU A 16 7.74 -22.70 -4.00
CA LEU A 16 6.98 -21.82 -4.87
C LEU A 16 6.95 -22.33 -6.32
N ALA A 17 8.06 -22.89 -6.83
CA ALA A 17 8.11 -23.51 -8.14
C ALA A 17 7.13 -24.67 -8.25
N ASP A 18 7.14 -25.58 -7.27
CA ASP A 18 6.21 -26.72 -7.21
C ASP A 18 4.75 -26.23 -7.19
N TYR A 19 4.46 -25.20 -6.40
CA TYR A 19 3.12 -24.61 -6.32
C TYR A 19 2.67 -24.00 -7.66
N ILE A 20 3.55 -23.28 -8.35
CA ILE A 20 3.27 -22.67 -9.67
C ILE A 20 2.95 -23.77 -10.70
N VAL A 21 3.77 -24.82 -10.75
CA VAL A 21 3.59 -25.90 -11.71
C VAL A 21 2.32 -26.70 -11.42
N GLN A 22 2.08 -27.06 -10.17
CA GLN A 22 0.89 -27.83 -9.77
C GLN A 22 -0.43 -27.11 -10.05
N ASN A 23 -0.43 -25.77 -9.99
CA ASN A 23 -1.62 -24.97 -10.23
C ASN A 23 -1.71 -24.39 -11.65
N HIS A 24 -0.80 -24.73 -12.55
CA HIS A 24 -0.80 -24.34 -13.96
C HIS A 24 -0.93 -22.82 -14.18
N PHE A 25 -0.17 -22.01 -13.43
CA PHE A 25 -0.19 -20.57 -13.62
C PHE A 25 0.55 -20.15 -14.90
N ASP A 26 0.00 -19.16 -15.63
CA ASP A 26 0.55 -18.62 -16.86
C ASP A 26 1.49 -17.42 -16.63
N GLY A 27 1.53 -16.85 -15.44
CA GLY A 27 2.36 -15.73 -15.07
C GLY A 27 2.33 -15.46 -13.58
N VAL A 28 3.31 -14.70 -13.07
CA VAL A 28 3.38 -14.29 -11.67
C VAL A 28 3.51 -12.79 -11.57
N VAL A 29 2.69 -12.18 -10.71
CA VAL A 29 2.77 -10.76 -10.37
C VAL A 29 3.08 -10.64 -8.87
N THR A 30 4.04 -9.79 -8.53
CA THR A 30 4.35 -9.46 -7.13
C THR A 30 4.33 -7.97 -6.88
N THR A 31 3.79 -7.56 -5.74
CA THR A 31 3.79 -6.16 -5.27
C THR A 31 4.81 -5.93 -4.16
N HIS A 32 5.72 -6.86 -3.93
CA HIS A 32 6.71 -6.77 -2.86
C HIS A 32 8.08 -7.29 -3.30
N LEU A 33 9.12 -6.63 -2.82
CA LEU A 33 10.51 -6.90 -3.14
C LEU A 33 10.94 -8.35 -2.82
N TYR A 34 10.61 -8.87 -1.63
CA TYR A 34 11.08 -10.20 -1.22
C TYR A 34 10.60 -11.34 -2.12
N PRO A 35 9.33 -11.43 -2.53
CA PRO A 35 8.93 -12.37 -3.56
C PRO A 35 9.63 -12.12 -4.91
N ALA A 36 9.92 -10.86 -5.29
CA ALA A 36 10.67 -10.57 -6.52
C ALA A 36 12.09 -11.16 -6.49
N GLU A 37 12.77 -11.13 -5.33
CA GLU A 37 14.06 -11.81 -5.14
C GLU A 37 13.93 -13.33 -5.26
N THR A 38 12.88 -13.93 -4.67
CA THR A 38 12.59 -15.37 -4.80
C THR A 38 12.39 -15.76 -6.27
N LEU A 39 11.57 -15.02 -6.99
CA LEU A 39 11.30 -15.24 -8.43
C LEU A 39 12.57 -15.08 -9.26
N THR A 40 13.41 -14.10 -8.94
CA THR A 40 14.71 -13.89 -9.59
C THR A 40 15.63 -15.10 -9.39
N TRP A 41 15.72 -15.61 -8.17
CA TRP A 41 16.50 -16.84 -7.88
C TRP A 41 15.95 -18.03 -8.66
N MET A 42 14.62 -18.18 -8.71
CA MET A 42 13.98 -19.27 -9.47
C MET A 42 14.30 -19.18 -10.97
N LYS A 43 14.28 -17.98 -11.56
CA LYS A 43 14.70 -17.77 -12.96
C LYS A 43 16.15 -18.15 -13.20
N GLN A 44 17.05 -17.76 -12.30
CA GLN A 44 18.47 -18.12 -12.39
C GLN A 44 18.72 -19.63 -12.28
N LYS A 45 17.85 -20.36 -11.58
CA LYS A 45 17.90 -21.82 -11.45
C LYS A 45 17.13 -22.58 -12.55
N GLY A 46 16.47 -21.87 -13.47
CA GLY A 46 15.62 -22.48 -14.48
C GLY A 46 14.32 -23.08 -13.95
N LEU A 47 13.93 -22.71 -12.73
CA LEU A 47 12.70 -23.17 -12.07
C LEU A 47 11.47 -22.34 -12.41
N LEU A 48 11.64 -21.16 -12.97
CA LEU A 48 10.56 -20.26 -13.41
C LEU A 48 10.69 -20.01 -14.91
N THR A 49 9.75 -20.54 -15.68
CA THR A 49 9.70 -20.43 -17.16
C THR A 49 8.58 -19.51 -17.64
N ILE A 50 7.65 -19.17 -16.76
CA ILE A 50 6.52 -18.24 -17.05
C ILE A 50 6.93 -16.80 -16.76
N PRO A 51 6.27 -15.79 -17.37
CA PRO A 51 6.56 -14.38 -17.12
C PRO A 51 6.37 -13.99 -15.65
N CYS A 52 7.24 -13.11 -15.16
CA CYS A 52 7.08 -12.50 -13.84
C CYS A 52 7.17 -10.97 -13.91
N VAL A 53 6.20 -10.30 -13.32
CA VAL A 53 6.10 -8.84 -13.25
C VAL A 53 6.18 -8.39 -11.79
N ALA A 54 7.07 -7.45 -11.52
CA ALA A 54 7.15 -6.80 -10.22
C ALA A 54 6.45 -5.43 -10.28
N ILE A 55 5.72 -5.08 -9.22
CA ILE A 55 5.07 -3.79 -9.07
C ILE A 55 5.69 -3.07 -7.88
N ALA A 56 6.46 -2.00 -8.15
CA ALA A 56 6.99 -1.14 -7.11
C ALA A 56 5.87 -0.22 -6.59
N THR A 57 5.68 -0.21 -5.28
CA THR A 57 4.61 0.55 -4.62
C THR A 57 5.12 1.76 -3.85
N ASP A 58 6.42 2.06 -3.95
CA ASP A 58 7.06 3.22 -3.35
C ASP A 58 7.45 4.24 -4.43
N TYR A 59 7.32 5.54 -4.12
CA TYR A 59 7.76 6.63 -5.00
C TYR A 59 9.29 6.86 -4.91
N ALA A 60 10.03 5.77 -4.75
CA ALA A 60 11.48 5.70 -4.77
C ALA A 60 11.92 4.28 -5.11
N CYS A 61 13.11 4.14 -5.67
CA CYS A 61 13.77 2.84 -5.83
C CYS A 61 14.41 2.44 -4.49
N ILE A 62 13.68 1.74 -3.64
CA ILE A 62 14.21 1.27 -2.36
C ILE A 62 15.33 0.23 -2.58
N PRO A 63 16.29 0.09 -1.63
CA PRO A 63 17.38 -0.88 -1.73
C PRO A 63 16.91 -2.31 -2.02
N PHE A 64 17.74 -3.07 -2.71
CA PHE A 64 17.57 -4.45 -3.15
C PHE A 64 16.73 -4.68 -4.41
N TRP A 65 16.03 -3.66 -4.96
CA TRP A 65 15.44 -3.81 -6.30
C TRP A 65 16.50 -4.15 -7.35
N GLU A 66 17.73 -3.64 -7.21
CA GLU A 66 18.89 -3.98 -8.05
C GLU A 66 19.28 -5.46 -7.99
N GLU A 67 18.84 -6.19 -6.99
CA GLU A 67 19.08 -7.62 -6.84
C GLU A 67 18.09 -8.48 -7.62
N THR A 68 17.00 -7.90 -8.11
CA THR A 68 15.93 -8.60 -8.82
C THR A 68 16.15 -8.63 -10.34
N ASN A 69 15.50 -9.57 -11.02
CA ASN A 69 15.49 -9.68 -12.48
C ASN A 69 14.14 -10.25 -12.96
N CYS A 70 13.07 -9.51 -12.72
CA CYS A 70 11.77 -9.79 -13.31
C CYS A 70 11.76 -9.45 -14.81
N ASP A 71 10.74 -9.89 -15.54
CA ASP A 71 10.61 -9.58 -16.96
C ASP A 71 10.24 -8.11 -17.14
N ASP A 72 9.29 -7.62 -16.31
CA ASP A 72 8.88 -6.22 -16.29
C ASP A 72 8.76 -5.70 -14.87
N TYR A 73 8.86 -4.36 -14.74
CA TYR A 73 8.68 -3.63 -13.48
C TYR A 73 7.66 -2.51 -13.70
N VAL A 74 6.49 -2.63 -13.10
CA VAL A 74 5.53 -1.53 -13.01
C VAL A 74 6.02 -0.55 -11.93
N ILE A 75 6.18 0.71 -12.31
CA ILE A 75 6.64 1.78 -11.41
C ILE A 75 5.59 2.88 -11.29
N PRO A 76 5.59 3.65 -10.18
CA PRO A 76 4.55 4.64 -9.90
C PRO A 76 4.45 5.78 -10.91
N HIS A 77 5.56 6.26 -11.45
CA HIS A 77 5.58 7.41 -12.36
C HIS A 77 6.79 7.37 -13.30
N LYS A 78 6.64 7.98 -14.47
CA LYS A 78 7.72 8.06 -15.49
C LYS A 78 8.98 8.79 -15.00
N ASP A 79 8.85 9.73 -14.09
CA ASP A 79 9.99 10.50 -13.55
C ASP A 79 10.91 9.65 -12.67
N LEU A 80 10.46 8.44 -12.27
CA LEU A 80 11.27 7.47 -11.54
C LEU A 80 12.13 6.58 -12.44
N ILE A 81 11.91 6.58 -13.75
CA ILE A 81 12.70 5.77 -14.70
C ILE A 81 14.21 6.01 -14.53
N PRO A 82 14.72 7.26 -14.48
CA PRO A 82 16.16 7.49 -14.29
C PRO A 82 16.70 6.92 -12.99
N GLU A 83 15.91 7.01 -11.90
CA GLU A 83 16.29 6.49 -10.59
C GLU A 83 16.41 4.97 -10.62
N PHE A 84 15.34 4.25 -11.04
CA PHE A 84 15.38 2.79 -11.15
C PHE A 84 16.48 2.30 -12.11
N ALA A 85 16.70 3.01 -13.20
CA ALA A 85 17.79 2.69 -14.13
C ALA A 85 19.18 2.88 -13.51
N SER A 86 19.37 3.87 -12.64
CA SER A 86 20.64 4.09 -11.94
C SER A 86 20.98 2.95 -10.97
N TYR A 87 19.97 2.23 -10.47
CA TYR A 87 20.12 1.00 -9.69
C TYR A 87 20.34 -0.26 -10.56
N GLY A 88 20.46 -0.11 -11.89
CA GLY A 88 20.80 -1.21 -12.81
C GLY A 88 19.61 -1.95 -13.41
N ILE A 89 18.39 -1.48 -13.21
CA ILE A 89 17.21 -2.04 -13.88
C ILE A 89 17.12 -1.46 -15.30
N SER A 90 17.04 -2.33 -16.30
CA SER A 90 16.96 -1.90 -17.72
C SER A 90 15.70 -1.04 -17.95
N LYS A 91 15.87 0.08 -18.68
CA LYS A 91 14.78 1.02 -18.96
C LYS A 91 13.63 0.40 -19.74
N GLU A 92 13.95 -0.55 -20.60
CA GLU A 92 12.97 -1.28 -21.44
C GLU A 92 12.01 -2.13 -20.61
N LYS A 93 12.42 -2.49 -19.40
CA LYS A 93 11.60 -3.25 -18.45
C LYS A 93 10.75 -2.36 -17.53
N LEU A 94 10.96 -1.04 -17.53
CA LEU A 94 10.28 -0.11 -16.64
C LEU A 94 8.98 0.41 -17.26
N LEU A 95 7.86 0.04 -16.68
CA LEU A 95 6.51 0.40 -17.13
C LEU A 95 5.89 1.42 -16.16
N PRO A 96 5.83 2.72 -16.49
CA PRO A 96 5.31 3.75 -15.60
C PRO A 96 3.78 3.81 -15.60
N LEU A 97 3.13 2.73 -15.14
CA LEU A 97 1.68 2.55 -15.17
C LEU A 97 0.96 3.03 -13.90
N GLY A 98 1.71 3.44 -12.88
CA GLY A 98 1.14 3.84 -11.59
C GLY A 98 1.02 2.69 -10.59
N ILE A 99 0.69 3.04 -9.36
CA ILE A 99 0.41 2.06 -8.30
C ILE A 99 -1.03 1.55 -8.48
N PRO A 100 -1.25 0.22 -8.62
CA PRO A 100 -2.59 -0.32 -8.76
C PRO A 100 -3.40 -0.09 -7.48
N VAL A 101 -4.60 0.43 -7.64
CA VAL A 101 -5.54 0.69 -6.56
C VAL A 101 -6.84 -0.08 -6.78
N ARG A 102 -7.57 -0.34 -5.71
CA ARG A 102 -8.88 -0.99 -5.83
C ARG A 102 -9.85 -0.12 -6.64
N PRO A 103 -10.71 -0.70 -7.50
CA PRO A 103 -11.65 0.06 -8.34
C PRO A 103 -12.52 1.06 -7.57
N ALA A 104 -12.79 0.80 -6.28
CA ALA A 104 -13.54 1.71 -5.44
C ALA A 104 -12.91 3.12 -5.31
N PHE A 105 -11.59 3.24 -5.46
CA PHE A 105 -10.89 4.54 -5.42
C PHE A 105 -10.94 5.30 -6.75
N SER A 106 -11.29 4.61 -7.83
CA SER A 106 -11.36 5.21 -9.18
C SER A 106 -12.79 5.46 -9.66
N ARG A 107 -13.79 4.97 -8.95
CA ARG A 107 -15.19 5.16 -9.30
C ARG A 107 -15.68 6.48 -8.72
N PRO A 108 -16.24 7.37 -9.54
CA PRO A 108 -16.88 8.57 -9.03
C PRO A 108 -18.10 8.17 -8.17
N ALA A 109 -18.14 8.68 -6.96
CA ALA A 109 -19.30 8.59 -6.09
C ALA A 109 -19.74 10.02 -5.76
N SER A 110 -21.05 10.24 -5.59
CA SER A 110 -21.54 11.52 -5.08
C SER A 110 -20.99 11.73 -3.68
N LYS A 111 -20.30 12.83 -3.48
CA LYS A 111 -19.75 13.22 -2.18
C LYS A 111 -20.88 13.35 -1.13
N GLU A 112 -22.00 13.90 -1.54
CA GLU A 112 -23.18 14.13 -0.71
C GLU A 112 -23.78 12.80 -0.25
N ASP A 113 -23.97 11.86 -1.19
CA ASP A 113 -24.54 10.54 -0.88
C ASP A 113 -23.62 9.74 0.03
N VAL A 114 -22.32 9.76 -0.24
CA VAL A 114 -21.33 9.07 0.59
C VAL A 114 -21.29 9.65 2.00
N ARG A 115 -21.30 10.96 2.15
CA ARG A 115 -21.30 11.61 3.46
C ARG A 115 -22.57 11.31 4.24
N ARG A 116 -23.72 11.33 3.56
CA ARG A 116 -25.00 10.94 4.16
C ARG A 116 -24.98 9.49 4.64
N HIS A 117 -24.45 8.59 3.81
CA HIS A 117 -24.26 7.17 4.17
C HIS A 117 -23.36 7.00 5.41
N LEU A 118 -22.28 7.78 5.51
CA LEU A 118 -21.34 7.74 6.62
C LEU A 118 -21.82 8.52 7.86
N GLY A 119 -22.97 9.19 7.80
CA GLY A 119 -23.47 10.05 8.89
C GLY A 119 -22.64 11.31 9.11
N LEU A 120 -22.00 11.80 8.04
CA LEU A 120 -21.17 13.00 8.06
C LEU A 120 -21.91 14.19 7.43
N PRO A 121 -21.68 15.45 7.87
CA PRO A 121 -22.23 16.63 7.23
C PRO A 121 -21.81 16.74 5.75
N GLU A 122 -22.75 17.04 4.85
CA GLU A 122 -22.56 17.01 3.41
C GLU A 122 -21.53 18.07 2.94
N ASP A 123 -21.61 19.29 3.47
CA ASP A 123 -20.82 20.43 3.02
C ASP A 123 -19.65 20.81 3.94
N ALA A 124 -19.50 20.13 5.07
CA ALA A 124 -18.44 20.48 6.02
C ALA A 124 -17.05 20.10 5.49
N PRO A 125 -16.00 20.92 5.73
CA PRO A 125 -14.62 20.50 5.52
C PRO A 125 -14.33 19.26 6.37
N LEU A 126 -13.71 18.26 5.77
CA LEU A 126 -13.39 16.97 6.40
C LEU A 126 -11.88 16.70 6.34
N PHE A 127 -11.30 16.46 7.49
CA PHE A 127 -9.92 16.00 7.61
C PHE A 127 -9.90 14.49 7.87
N LEU A 128 -9.25 13.74 6.99
CA LEU A 128 -9.06 12.30 7.15
C LEU A 128 -7.66 12.03 7.71
N VAL A 129 -7.61 11.35 8.86
CA VAL A 129 -6.36 10.91 9.50
C VAL A 129 -6.33 9.38 9.50
N MET A 130 -5.34 8.80 8.84
CA MET A 130 -5.17 7.35 8.82
C MET A 130 -3.68 6.98 8.77
N SER A 131 -3.32 5.82 9.33
CA SER A 131 -1.93 5.36 9.43
C SER A 131 -1.78 3.87 9.11
N GLY A 132 -2.37 3.44 7.99
CA GLY A 132 -2.34 2.05 7.56
C GLY A 132 -3.10 1.08 8.47
N SER A 133 -3.11 -0.20 8.08
CA SER A 133 -3.92 -1.23 8.73
C SER A 133 -3.53 -1.52 10.19
N MET A 134 -2.26 -1.36 10.54
CA MET A 134 -1.73 -1.61 11.89
C MET A 134 -1.80 -0.38 12.80
N GLY A 135 -2.16 0.78 12.28
CA GLY A 135 -2.28 2.02 13.06
C GLY A 135 -0.97 2.49 13.69
N PHE A 136 0.15 2.31 13.01
CA PHE A 136 1.47 2.76 13.49
C PHE A 136 1.62 4.29 13.44
N GLY A 137 2.65 4.79 14.13
CA GLY A 137 3.01 6.20 14.14
C GLY A 137 2.32 7.01 15.24
N LYS A 138 2.61 8.31 15.22
CA LYS A 138 2.13 9.27 16.24
C LYS A 138 0.74 9.84 15.90
N VAL A 139 -0.17 9.01 15.35
CA VAL A 139 -1.53 9.43 14.93
C VAL A 139 -2.30 10.13 16.05
N HIS A 140 -2.12 9.67 17.30
CA HIS A 140 -2.77 10.30 18.46
C HIS A 140 -2.32 11.74 18.68
N LEU A 141 -1.02 12.05 18.47
CA LEU A 141 -0.51 13.40 18.58
C LEU A 141 -1.03 14.28 17.44
N LEU A 142 -1.00 13.77 16.20
CA LEU A 142 -1.55 14.48 15.05
C LEU A 142 -3.05 14.72 15.21
N ALA A 143 -3.79 13.72 15.66
CA ALA A 143 -5.24 13.87 15.90
C ALA A 143 -5.53 14.90 16.97
N HIS A 144 -4.78 14.89 18.08
CA HIS A 144 -4.94 15.86 19.16
C HIS A 144 -4.66 17.28 18.67
N GLU A 145 -3.54 17.48 18.00
CA GLU A 145 -3.15 18.79 17.47
C GLU A 145 -4.17 19.31 16.43
N LEU A 146 -4.64 18.45 15.54
CA LEU A 146 -5.66 18.79 14.57
C LEU A 146 -6.97 19.18 15.25
N VAL A 147 -7.46 18.36 16.18
CA VAL A 147 -8.73 18.60 16.89
C VAL A 147 -8.67 19.90 17.70
N SER A 148 -7.52 20.23 18.30
CA SER A 148 -7.35 21.48 19.06
C SER A 148 -7.42 22.76 18.20
N ARG A 149 -7.26 22.62 16.87
CA ARG A 149 -7.24 23.72 15.91
C ARG A 149 -8.46 23.75 15.00
N LEU A 150 -9.41 22.82 15.16
CA LEU A 150 -10.62 22.79 14.34
C LEU A 150 -11.43 24.06 14.48
N LYS A 151 -11.85 24.59 13.35
CA LYS A 151 -12.80 25.68 13.28
C LYS A 151 -14.23 25.14 13.35
N ASN A 152 -15.18 26.06 13.60
CA ASN A 152 -16.58 25.68 13.69
C ASN A 152 -17.06 25.03 12.38
N GLY A 153 -17.74 23.91 12.49
CA GLY A 153 -18.25 23.12 11.36
C GLY A 153 -17.27 22.12 10.75
N GLU A 154 -15.96 22.26 10.98
CA GLU A 154 -14.97 21.29 10.46
C GLU A 154 -15.08 19.92 11.15
N GLN A 155 -14.87 18.85 10.36
CA GLN A 155 -14.99 17.47 10.80
C GLN A 155 -13.65 16.75 10.73
N VAL A 156 -13.40 15.80 11.62
CA VAL A 156 -12.24 14.90 11.56
C VAL A 156 -12.70 13.46 11.62
N VAL A 157 -12.23 12.65 10.68
CA VAL A 157 -12.34 11.19 10.72
C VAL A 157 -10.97 10.60 11.01
N ILE A 158 -10.87 9.74 12.01
CA ILE A 158 -9.63 9.05 12.40
C ILE A 158 -9.80 7.56 12.19
N ILE A 159 -9.16 6.99 11.16
CA ILE A 159 -9.20 5.55 10.89
C ILE A 159 -8.02 4.87 11.57
N CYS A 160 -8.32 4.01 12.55
CA CYS A 160 -7.33 3.31 13.39
C CYS A 160 -6.96 1.91 12.88
N GLY A 161 -7.59 1.44 11.80
CA GLY A 161 -7.38 0.09 11.28
C GLY A 161 -7.62 -0.99 12.33
N ASN A 162 -6.73 -1.97 12.39
CA ASN A 162 -6.83 -3.10 13.33
C ASN A 162 -6.41 -2.75 14.77
N ASN A 163 -5.95 -1.54 15.04
CA ASN A 163 -5.53 -1.11 16.38
C ASN A 163 -6.73 -0.76 17.27
N LYS A 164 -7.42 -1.79 17.78
CA LYS A 164 -8.60 -1.65 18.66
C LYS A 164 -8.30 -0.85 19.91
N LYS A 165 -7.09 -1.01 20.50
CA LYS A 165 -6.67 -0.28 21.70
C LYS A 165 -6.62 1.23 21.44
N ARG A 166 -6.02 1.63 20.32
CA ARG A 166 -5.96 3.03 19.92
C ARG A 166 -7.34 3.62 19.62
N ALA A 167 -8.16 2.89 18.88
CA ALA A 167 -9.52 3.32 18.58
C ALA A 167 -10.32 3.58 19.86
N ARG A 168 -10.22 2.67 20.86
CA ARG A 168 -10.88 2.85 22.16
C ARG A 168 -10.36 4.08 22.91
N SER A 169 -9.04 4.26 22.96
CA SER A 169 -8.42 5.41 23.62
C SER A 169 -8.86 6.74 23.01
N LEU A 170 -8.84 6.85 21.67
CA LEU A 170 -9.24 8.08 20.98
C LEU A 170 -10.74 8.36 21.14
N ARG A 171 -11.61 7.33 21.12
CA ARG A 171 -13.05 7.51 21.40
C ARG A 171 -13.29 8.06 22.81
N LEU A 172 -12.57 7.56 23.81
CA LEU A 172 -12.66 8.09 25.18
C LEU A 172 -12.15 9.52 25.27
N GLN A 173 -11.04 9.83 24.60
CA GLN A 173 -10.44 11.14 24.60
C GLN A 173 -11.35 12.19 23.96
N PHE A 174 -11.95 11.87 22.82
CA PHE A 174 -12.76 12.80 22.04
C PHE A 174 -14.28 12.63 22.22
N HIS A 175 -14.71 11.92 23.26
CA HIS A 175 -16.16 11.62 23.47
C HIS A 175 -17.07 12.83 23.54
N LYS A 176 -16.53 14.02 23.88
CA LYS A 176 -17.27 15.29 23.92
C LYS A 176 -17.23 16.10 22.62
N ASN A 177 -16.44 15.63 21.63
CA ASN A 177 -16.25 16.33 20.38
C ASN A 177 -17.15 15.69 19.31
N SER A 178 -18.32 16.25 19.08
CA SER A 178 -19.30 15.74 18.10
C SER A 178 -18.81 15.77 16.64
N ASN A 179 -17.78 16.56 16.36
CA ASN A 179 -17.14 16.68 15.06
C ASN A 179 -15.91 15.77 14.88
N VAL A 180 -15.66 14.83 15.80
CA VAL A 180 -14.56 13.86 15.72
C VAL A 180 -15.10 12.43 15.66
N HIS A 181 -14.83 11.76 14.54
CA HIS A 181 -15.32 10.42 14.24
C HIS A 181 -14.17 9.41 14.28
N VAL A 182 -14.16 8.51 15.27
CA VAL A 182 -13.11 7.50 15.42
C VAL A 182 -13.59 6.16 14.88
N VAL A 183 -12.99 5.74 13.77
CA VAL A 183 -13.31 4.52 13.02
C VAL A 183 -12.23 3.46 13.30
N GLY A 184 -12.62 2.21 13.51
CA GLY A 184 -11.72 1.08 13.59
C GLY A 184 -11.30 0.60 12.20
N PHE A 185 -11.21 -0.73 12.03
CA PHE A 185 -11.04 -1.31 10.70
C PHE A 185 -12.30 -1.08 9.85
N THR A 186 -12.12 -0.60 8.62
CA THR A 186 -13.20 -0.46 7.65
C THR A 186 -12.76 -0.95 6.27
N ARG A 187 -13.70 -1.53 5.52
CA ARG A 187 -13.53 -1.86 4.10
C ARG A 187 -13.93 -0.71 3.17
N HIS A 188 -14.56 0.32 3.73
CA HIS A 188 -15.12 1.48 3.04
C HIS A 188 -14.17 2.68 3.02
N VAL A 189 -12.85 2.45 3.09
CA VAL A 189 -11.86 3.55 3.13
C VAL A 189 -12.00 4.51 1.95
N ALA A 190 -12.40 4.01 0.78
CA ALA A 190 -12.59 4.84 -0.41
C ALA A 190 -13.77 5.82 -0.30
N GLU A 191 -14.69 5.60 0.61
CA GLU A 191 -15.84 6.47 0.85
C GLU A 191 -15.49 7.66 1.76
N TYR A 192 -14.45 7.54 2.59
CA TYR A 192 -13.93 8.63 3.43
C TYR A 192 -13.01 9.56 2.64
#